data_d39c2b78c54a86f04b166b1be28b7854
#
_entry.id   d39c2b78c54a86f04b166b1be28b7854
#
_cell.length_a   1.000
_cell.length_b   1.000
_cell.length_c   1.000
_cell.angle_alpha   90.00
_cell.angle_beta   90.00
_cell.angle_gamma   90.00
#
_symmetry.space_group_name_H-M   'P 1'
#
loop_
_entity.id
_entity.type
_entity.pdbx_description
1 polymer ?
#
loop_
_entity_poly.entity_id
_entity_poly.type
_entity_poly.pdbx_seq_one_letter_code
_entity_poly.pdbx_strand_id
1 'polypeptide(L)'
;MPDHPVQLSITDDLERSRLTVWFRLLLAIPLFIWFGLWSIGVFFAAIIGWFAALFTGHLPQGLHNFFGMYVRYVTHLGAYLAIAANPYPSFTGTPGYAVDVSIPERQDQPRWKTAFRLFLAIPALMLAATLGSGIGGSGGSQAAEDGGSKAQWFASSGVGGVAAACAVLGWFAAVALGRMPLGLRNLGAFGLGYTAQAYAYVLLLTDRYPNSDPEAIGREWELPPHTVRLELDDDGRRSRLTAFFRLLLAIPHFVWLALWSVAAFLAAIANFFVALIRGRSADPLHRFLAAYVRYYAHLTAFVTLVANPFPGFAGSPGFPVDIAVDPPERQNRWITLFRGFLAIPAFFITGALSVVLLVIGFLGWFAALATGRMPTGLRNLGAFAVRYHAQTNAYWLIVTDRYPHASPALRPPPEPEPAYADPFEPAPEAV
;
A
#
# COMPACT_ATOMS: atom_id res chain seq x y z
N MET A 1 -19.32 6.26 2.05
CA MET A 1 -18.95 7.52 2.74
C MET A 1 -18.76 8.60 1.68
N PRO A 2 -19.07 9.87 1.95
CA PRO A 2 -18.74 10.91 0.97
C PRO A 2 -17.23 10.93 0.72
N ASP A 3 -16.85 11.14 -0.54
CA ASP A 3 -15.46 11.13 -0.97
C ASP A 3 -14.60 12.12 -0.18
N HIS A 4 -13.33 11.76 0.01
CA HIS A 4 -12.38 12.68 0.64
C HIS A 4 -12.15 13.89 -0.27
N PRO A 5 -12.17 15.15 0.26
CA PRO A 5 -12.08 16.33 -0.57
C PRO A 5 -10.72 16.49 -1.28
N VAL A 6 -9.67 15.89 -0.74
CA VAL A 6 -8.37 15.77 -1.40
C VAL A 6 -8.34 14.45 -2.18
N GLN A 7 -8.44 14.52 -3.49
CA GLN A 7 -8.48 13.37 -4.39
C GLN A 7 -7.22 13.30 -5.25
N LEU A 8 -6.74 12.09 -5.48
CA LEU A 8 -5.64 11.80 -6.39
C LEU A 8 -6.16 11.64 -7.80
N SER A 9 -5.52 12.27 -8.77
CA SER A 9 -5.73 12.07 -10.20
C SER A 9 -4.46 11.57 -10.86
N ILE A 10 -4.59 10.63 -11.80
CA ILE A 10 -3.46 10.00 -12.47
C ILE A 10 -3.76 9.97 -13.98
N THR A 11 -2.90 10.63 -14.76
CA THR A 11 -2.98 10.70 -16.23
C THR A 11 -1.70 10.18 -16.90
N ASP A 12 -0.90 9.41 -16.15
CA ASP A 12 0.40 8.90 -16.57
C ASP A 12 0.28 7.72 -17.55
N ASP A 13 1.09 7.72 -18.62
CA ASP A 13 1.12 6.74 -19.71
C ASP A 13 2.03 5.51 -19.45
N LEU A 14 2.68 5.45 -18.31
CA LEU A 14 3.68 4.44 -17.90
C LEU A 14 5.00 4.45 -18.71
N GLU A 15 5.14 5.23 -19.75
CA GLU A 15 6.36 5.32 -20.52
C GLU A 15 7.46 6.09 -19.77
N ARG A 16 8.69 5.59 -19.84
CA ARG A 16 9.82 6.18 -19.12
C ARG A 16 11.04 6.28 -20.02
N SER A 17 11.59 7.50 -20.14
CA SER A 17 12.89 7.70 -20.77
C SER A 17 14.00 7.12 -19.89
N ARG A 18 14.72 6.12 -20.40
CA ARG A 18 15.82 5.46 -19.67
C ARG A 18 16.87 6.45 -19.20
N LEU A 19 17.23 7.40 -20.05
CA LEU A 19 18.24 8.42 -19.73
C LEU A 19 17.76 9.33 -18.58
N THR A 20 16.53 9.81 -18.65
CA THR A 20 15.94 10.66 -17.60
C THR A 20 15.85 9.90 -16.28
N VAL A 21 15.46 8.62 -16.31
CA VAL A 21 15.38 7.77 -15.10
C VAL A 21 16.76 7.56 -14.50
N TRP A 22 17.80 7.34 -15.33
CA TRP A 22 19.16 7.16 -14.85
C TRP A 22 19.69 8.39 -14.10
N PHE A 23 19.46 9.59 -14.64
CA PHE A 23 19.91 10.85 -14.03
C PHE A 23 18.89 11.49 -13.08
N ARG A 24 17.77 10.82 -12.80
CA ARG A 24 16.63 11.39 -12.05
C ARG A 24 17.03 11.97 -10.69
N LEU A 25 17.88 11.30 -9.93
CA LEU A 25 18.33 11.79 -8.63
C LEU A 25 19.17 13.06 -8.77
N LEU A 26 20.02 13.15 -9.80
CA LEU A 26 20.80 14.36 -10.10
C LEU A 26 19.87 15.52 -10.50
N LEU A 27 18.89 15.23 -11.36
CA LEU A 27 17.89 16.19 -11.78
C LEU A 27 16.98 16.65 -10.61
N ALA A 28 16.85 15.85 -9.57
CA ALA A 28 16.05 16.20 -8.40
C ALA A 28 16.78 17.14 -7.41
N ILE A 29 18.09 17.36 -7.53
CA ILE A 29 18.86 18.23 -6.61
C ILE A 29 18.24 19.63 -6.47
N PRO A 30 17.95 20.38 -7.57
CA PRO A 30 17.32 21.69 -7.44
C PRO A 30 15.92 21.63 -6.81
N LEU A 31 15.17 20.57 -7.05
CA LEU A 31 13.86 20.35 -6.43
C LEU A 31 14.00 20.11 -4.90
N PHE A 32 15.02 19.38 -4.44
CA PHE A 32 15.26 19.20 -3.01
C PHE A 32 15.68 20.50 -2.32
N ILE A 33 16.51 21.31 -2.95
CA ILE A 33 16.90 22.61 -2.41
C ILE A 33 15.66 23.48 -2.26
N TRP A 34 14.81 23.54 -3.28
CA TRP A 34 13.57 24.30 -3.25
C TRP A 34 12.59 23.76 -2.19
N PHE A 35 12.44 22.44 -2.12
CA PHE A 35 11.64 21.77 -1.09
C PHE A 35 12.08 22.19 0.32
N GLY A 36 13.38 22.18 0.60
CA GLY A 36 13.92 22.58 1.89
C GLY A 36 13.61 24.04 2.23
N LEU A 37 13.85 24.97 1.29
CA LEU A 37 13.55 26.40 1.47
C LEU A 37 12.06 26.63 1.68
N TRP A 38 11.23 26.00 0.86
CA TRP A 38 9.77 26.18 0.97
C TRP A 38 9.23 25.57 2.28
N SER A 39 9.76 24.42 2.72
CA SER A 39 9.37 23.77 3.98
C SER A 39 9.62 24.65 5.20
N ILE A 40 10.73 25.45 5.22
CA ILE A 40 10.99 26.42 6.27
C ILE A 40 9.86 27.48 6.29
N GLY A 41 9.50 28.03 5.14
CA GLY A 41 8.40 28.99 5.04
C GLY A 41 7.06 28.40 5.48
N VAL A 42 6.77 27.16 5.08
CA VAL A 42 5.56 26.44 5.48
C VAL A 42 5.52 26.19 6.98
N PHE A 43 6.64 25.86 7.61
CA PHE A 43 6.70 25.65 9.06
C PHE A 43 6.24 26.90 9.84
N PHE A 44 6.79 28.08 9.54
CA PHE A 44 6.37 29.33 10.19
C PHE A 44 4.94 29.73 9.82
N ALA A 45 4.57 29.59 8.56
CA ALA A 45 3.22 29.87 8.09
C ALA A 45 2.19 28.94 8.76
N ALA A 46 2.53 27.67 9.01
CA ALA A 46 1.66 26.72 9.70
C ALA A 46 1.37 27.13 11.14
N ILE A 47 2.36 27.65 11.87
CA ILE A 47 2.16 28.17 13.22
C ILE A 47 1.18 29.35 13.18
N ILE A 48 1.40 30.32 12.27
CA ILE A 48 0.52 31.49 12.11
C ILE A 48 -0.89 31.02 11.71
N GLY A 49 -1.00 30.10 10.75
CA GLY A 49 -2.25 29.55 10.26
C GLY A 49 -3.03 28.82 11.38
N TRP A 50 -2.32 28.06 12.24
CA TRP A 50 -2.94 27.36 13.35
C TRP A 50 -3.58 28.34 14.36
N PHE A 51 -2.85 29.41 14.76
CA PHE A 51 -3.41 30.43 15.62
C PHE A 51 -4.57 31.17 14.92
N ALA A 52 -4.42 31.57 13.66
CA ALA A 52 -5.48 32.21 12.91
C ALA A 52 -6.75 31.34 12.88
N ALA A 53 -6.63 30.04 12.54
CA ALA A 53 -7.76 29.13 12.50
C ALA A 53 -8.37 28.86 13.89
N LEU A 54 -7.56 28.84 14.96
CA LEU A 54 -8.04 28.68 16.31
C LEU A 54 -8.95 29.84 16.78
N PHE A 55 -8.58 31.10 16.42
CA PHE A 55 -9.33 32.28 16.81
C PHE A 55 -10.50 32.58 15.86
N THR A 56 -10.27 32.49 14.55
CA THR A 56 -11.28 32.87 13.53
C THR A 56 -12.19 31.72 13.10
N GLY A 57 -11.77 30.46 13.33
CA GLY A 57 -12.49 29.27 12.88
C GLY A 57 -12.19 28.88 11.43
N HIS A 58 -11.31 29.60 10.74
CA HIS A 58 -10.92 29.30 9.35
C HIS A 58 -9.49 29.74 9.03
N LEU A 59 -8.88 29.09 8.06
CA LEU A 59 -7.55 29.46 7.58
C LEU A 59 -7.66 30.69 6.67
N PRO A 60 -6.80 31.72 6.81
CA PRO A 60 -6.75 32.85 5.85
C PRO A 60 -6.52 32.36 4.41
N GLN A 61 -7.20 32.98 3.42
CA GLN A 61 -7.18 32.51 2.03
C GLN A 61 -5.77 32.47 1.43
N GLY A 62 -4.92 33.45 1.76
CA GLY A 62 -3.53 33.46 1.30
C GLY A 62 -2.72 32.26 1.80
N LEU A 63 -2.89 31.89 3.09
CA LEU A 63 -2.24 30.70 3.65
C LEU A 63 -2.83 29.41 3.09
N HIS A 64 -4.14 29.36 2.86
CA HIS A 64 -4.80 28.22 2.22
C HIS A 64 -4.20 27.94 0.84
N ASN A 65 -4.09 28.98 0.00
CA ASN A 65 -3.50 28.85 -1.34
C ASN A 65 -2.02 28.43 -1.26
N PHE A 66 -1.26 29.05 -0.35
CA PHE A 66 0.16 28.75 -0.15
C PHE A 66 0.38 27.29 0.26
N PHE A 67 -0.38 26.77 1.23
CA PHE A 67 -0.30 25.37 1.65
C PHE A 67 -0.81 24.40 0.58
N GLY A 68 -1.86 24.78 -0.16
CA GLY A 68 -2.36 23.97 -1.27
C GLY A 68 -1.32 23.76 -2.37
N MET A 69 -0.61 24.84 -2.76
CA MET A 69 0.50 24.76 -3.70
C MET A 69 1.65 23.89 -3.16
N TYR A 70 1.98 24.02 -1.87
CA TYR A 70 3.01 23.21 -1.25
C TYR A 70 2.67 21.71 -1.23
N VAL A 71 1.44 21.33 -0.84
CA VAL A 71 1.00 19.93 -0.84
C VAL A 71 1.05 19.33 -2.24
N ARG A 72 0.61 20.08 -3.26
CA ARG A 72 0.75 19.64 -4.67
C ARG A 72 2.22 19.46 -5.03
N TYR A 73 3.06 20.44 -4.74
CA TYR A 73 4.49 20.37 -5.05
C TYR A 73 5.15 19.13 -4.43
N VAL A 74 4.88 18.86 -3.15
CA VAL A 74 5.41 17.67 -2.47
C VAL A 74 4.90 16.39 -3.12
N THR A 75 3.64 16.36 -3.53
CA THR A 75 3.07 15.20 -4.25
C THR A 75 3.73 15.03 -5.62
N HIS A 76 3.91 16.10 -6.39
CA HIS A 76 4.58 16.06 -7.69
C HIS A 76 6.04 15.62 -7.57
N LEU A 77 6.76 16.17 -6.60
CA LEU A 77 8.13 15.76 -6.29
C LEU A 77 8.19 14.27 -5.90
N GLY A 78 7.29 13.85 -5.01
CA GLY A 78 7.17 12.45 -4.61
C GLY A 78 6.85 11.53 -5.79
N ALA A 79 5.93 11.91 -6.68
CA ALA A 79 5.57 11.16 -7.88
C ALA A 79 6.74 11.09 -8.88
N TYR A 80 7.48 12.19 -9.04
CA TYR A 80 8.69 12.21 -9.84
C TYR A 80 9.72 11.24 -9.28
N LEU A 81 10.03 11.30 -7.99
CA LEU A 81 11.02 10.42 -7.34
C LEU A 81 10.58 8.96 -7.29
N ALA A 82 9.29 8.70 -7.05
CA ALA A 82 8.72 7.35 -7.06
C ALA A 82 8.57 6.76 -8.48
N ILE A 83 8.99 7.50 -9.53
CA ILE A 83 8.84 7.10 -10.93
C ILE A 83 7.36 6.84 -11.28
N ALA A 84 6.44 7.33 -10.47
CA ALA A 84 5.01 7.28 -10.73
C ALA A 84 4.58 8.27 -11.81
N ALA A 85 5.39 9.33 -12.07
CA ALA A 85 5.21 10.29 -13.16
C ALA A 85 6.53 10.51 -13.92
N ASN A 86 6.45 10.83 -15.21
CA ASN A 86 7.62 11.05 -16.07
C ASN A 86 8.04 12.53 -16.17
N PRO A 87 7.13 13.50 -16.34
CA PRO A 87 7.50 14.91 -16.53
C PRO A 87 8.29 15.48 -15.33
N TYR A 88 9.15 16.46 -15.61
CA TYR A 88 9.83 17.21 -14.55
C TYR A 88 8.81 18.13 -13.84
N PRO A 89 8.68 18.06 -12.50
CA PRO A 89 7.68 18.84 -11.79
C PRO A 89 8.00 20.33 -11.76
N SER A 90 6.96 21.17 -11.76
CA SER A 90 7.11 22.61 -11.58
C SER A 90 7.51 22.94 -10.15
N PHE A 91 8.24 24.04 -9.96
CA PHE A 91 8.61 24.55 -8.64
C PHE A 91 7.45 25.19 -7.85
N THR A 92 6.30 25.41 -8.47
CA THR A 92 5.17 26.13 -7.89
C THR A 92 4.00 25.26 -7.48
N GLY A 93 4.04 23.95 -7.76
CA GLY A 93 2.91 23.06 -7.48
C GLY A 93 1.66 23.43 -8.28
N THR A 94 1.83 23.88 -9.55
CA THR A 94 0.70 24.16 -10.46
C THR A 94 -0.07 22.89 -10.79
N PRO A 95 -1.42 22.95 -10.87
CA PRO A 95 -2.23 21.78 -11.21
C PRO A 95 -1.98 21.29 -12.64
N GLY A 96 -2.35 20.02 -12.91
CA GLY A 96 -2.22 19.40 -14.23
C GLY A 96 -0.99 18.53 -14.40
N TYR A 97 -0.31 18.16 -13.33
CA TYR A 97 0.77 17.19 -13.37
C TYR A 97 0.24 15.75 -13.53
N ALA A 98 1.06 14.83 -14.08
CA ALA A 98 0.64 13.47 -14.40
C ALA A 98 0.14 12.65 -13.18
N VAL A 99 0.61 12.97 -11.98
CA VAL A 99 0.06 12.49 -10.71
C VAL A 99 -0.21 13.70 -9.84
N ASP A 100 -1.43 14.12 -9.76
CA ASP A 100 -1.84 15.38 -9.13
C ASP A 100 -2.87 15.15 -8.01
N VAL A 101 -3.03 16.14 -7.16
CA VAL A 101 -4.05 16.14 -6.10
C VAL A 101 -4.93 17.38 -6.17
N SER A 102 -6.24 17.16 -6.08
CA SER A 102 -7.19 18.24 -5.91
C SER A 102 -7.10 18.80 -4.49
N ILE A 103 -7.07 20.12 -4.37
CA ILE A 103 -7.16 20.79 -3.07
C ILE A 103 -8.55 21.40 -2.97
N PRO A 104 -9.32 21.11 -1.91
CA PRO A 104 -10.66 21.64 -1.72
C PRO A 104 -10.62 23.16 -1.52
N GLU A 105 -11.74 23.82 -1.76
CA GLU A 105 -11.93 25.20 -1.34
C GLU A 105 -11.82 25.32 0.19
N ARG A 106 -11.53 26.53 0.65
CA ARG A 106 -11.41 26.84 2.07
C ARG A 106 -12.68 26.44 2.81
N GLN A 107 -12.52 25.71 3.90
CA GLN A 107 -13.59 25.22 4.76
C GLN A 107 -13.45 25.76 6.18
N ASP A 108 -14.58 25.90 6.88
CA ASP A 108 -14.56 26.20 8.30
C ASP A 108 -13.97 25.04 9.10
N GLN A 109 -13.17 25.37 10.10
CA GLN A 109 -12.46 24.41 10.94
C GLN A 109 -13.03 24.43 12.36
N PRO A 110 -13.53 23.32 12.90
CA PRO A 110 -13.96 23.26 14.29
C PRO A 110 -12.79 23.59 15.23
N ARG A 111 -12.92 24.62 16.04
CA ARG A 111 -11.82 25.14 16.91
C ARG A 111 -11.22 24.06 17.80
N TRP A 112 -12.04 23.19 18.38
CA TRP A 112 -11.54 22.10 19.21
C TRP A 112 -10.68 21.10 18.42
N LYS A 113 -11.06 20.76 17.18
CA LYS A 113 -10.22 19.91 16.30
C LYS A 113 -8.92 20.64 15.95
N THR A 114 -8.99 21.93 15.71
CA THR A 114 -7.79 22.74 15.43
C THR A 114 -6.84 22.74 16.63
N ALA A 115 -7.35 22.93 17.85
CA ALA A 115 -6.54 22.89 19.07
C ALA A 115 -5.79 21.57 19.26
N PHE A 116 -6.46 20.44 19.04
CA PHE A 116 -5.89 19.10 19.23
C PHE A 116 -5.36 18.45 17.93
N ARG A 117 -5.29 19.22 16.84
CA ARG A 117 -4.97 18.68 15.49
C ARG A 117 -3.66 17.91 15.43
N LEU A 118 -2.61 18.39 16.07
CA LEU A 118 -1.31 17.70 16.06
C LEU A 118 -1.41 16.32 16.72
N PHE A 119 -2.14 16.19 17.82
CA PHE A 119 -2.38 14.89 18.48
C PHE A 119 -3.24 13.97 17.61
N LEU A 120 -4.31 14.53 17.02
CA LEU A 120 -5.18 13.78 16.12
C LEU A 120 -4.47 13.35 14.83
N ALA A 121 -3.45 14.08 14.40
CA ALA A 121 -2.68 13.76 13.20
C ALA A 121 -1.65 12.64 13.42
N ILE A 122 -1.25 12.34 14.67
CA ILE A 122 -0.21 11.32 14.94
C ILE A 122 -0.48 10.00 14.23
N PRO A 123 -1.67 9.37 14.34
CA PRO A 123 -1.93 8.10 13.66
C PRO A 123 -1.85 8.22 12.13
N ALA A 124 -2.35 9.33 11.57
CA ALA A 124 -2.28 9.57 10.13
C ALA A 124 -0.83 9.76 9.65
N LEU A 125 -0.01 10.50 10.40
CA LEU A 125 1.40 10.70 10.08
C LEU A 125 2.23 9.42 10.25
N MET A 126 1.93 8.58 11.24
CA MET A 126 2.55 7.26 11.38
C MET A 126 2.30 6.40 10.13
N LEU A 127 1.05 6.37 9.67
CA LEU A 127 0.71 5.61 8.46
C LEU A 127 1.30 6.26 7.19
N ALA A 128 1.28 7.60 7.08
CA ALA A 128 1.90 8.33 5.98
C ALA A 128 3.41 8.07 5.88
N ALA A 129 4.10 7.96 7.02
CA ALA A 129 5.53 7.63 7.06
C ALA A 129 5.82 6.24 6.47
N THR A 130 4.93 5.26 6.66
CA THR A 130 5.10 3.91 6.09
C THR A 130 4.67 3.81 4.63
N LEU A 131 3.74 4.62 4.18
CA LEU A 131 3.22 4.60 2.80
C LEU A 131 3.98 5.54 1.87
N GLY A 132 4.50 6.64 2.38
CA GLY A 132 5.10 7.72 1.60
C GLY A 132 6.46 7.39 0.99
N SER A 133 7.08 8.41 0.42
CA SER A 133 8.40 8.34 -0.24
C SER A 133 9.58 8.57 0.72
N GLY A 134 9.34 8.71 2.00
CA GLY A 134 10.38 9.04 2.98
C GLY A 134 10.82 10.51 2.98
N ILE A 135 10.30 11.34 2.08
CA ILE A 135 10.66 12.79 1.93
C ILE A 135 10.04 13.64 3.04
N GLY A 136 9.49 13.22 4.04
CA GLY A 136 8.89 14.04 5.11
C GLY A 136 9.09 13.50 6.50
N GLY A 137 9.70 12.34 6.60
CA GLY A 137 10.09 11.76 7.86
C GLY A 137 11.52 12.17 8.21
N SER A 138 11.71 13.20 9.02
CA SER A 138 12.92 13.35 9.80
C SER A 138 12.96 12.21 10.83
N GLY A 139 13.17 10.99 10.38
CA GLY A 139 13.68 9.93 11.23
C GLY A 139 15.05 10.41 11.64
N GLY A 140 15.18 10.91 12.88
CA GLY A 140 16.45 11.24 13.44
C GLY A 140 17.41 10.08 13.24
N SER A 141 18.42 10.29 12.42
CA SER A 141 19.61 9.48 12.40
C SER A 141 20.30 9.68 13.75
N GLN A 142 19.84 9.00 14.78
CA GLN A 142 20.76 8.63 15.83
C GLN A 142 21.66 7.56 15.19
N ALA A 143 22.80 8.02 14.71
CA ALA A 143 23.93 7.16 14.46
C ALA A 143 24.19 6.41 15.77
N ALA A 144 23.76 5.15 15.83
CA ALA A 144 24.23 4.25 16.83
C ALA A 144 25.71 4.00 16.50
N GLU A 145 26.59 4.65 17.23
CA GLU A 145 27.94 4.18 17.46
C GLU A 145 27.82 2.85 18.20
N ASP A 146 27.65 1.77 17.45
CA ASP A 146 28.08 0.44 17.90
C ASP A 146 28.02 -0.53 16.70
N GLY A 147 29.04 -1.40 16.63
CA GLY A 147 29.40 -2.29 15.55
C GLY A 147 28.37 -3.32 15.07
N GLY A 148 27.19 -2.88 14.73
CA GLY A 148 26.12 -3.71 14.11
C GLY A 148 26.40 -4.03 12.64
N SER A 149 26.17 -5.26 12.23
CA SER A 149 26.44 -5.75 10.89
C SER A 149 25.76 -4.90 9.81
N LYS A 150 26.41 -4.74 8.65
CA LYS A 150 25.90 -3.98 7.49
C LYS A 150 24.48 -4.41 7.03
N ALA A 151 24.06 -5.61 7.35
CA ALA A 151 22.69 -6.12 7.07
C ALA A 151 21.64 -5.45 7.98
N GLN A 152 21.97 -5.10 9.22
CA GLN A 152 21.10 -4.36 10.13
C GLN A 152 20.92 -2.91 9.69
N TRP A 153 21.92 -2.32 9.00
CA TRP A 153 21.82 -0.97 8.48
C TRP A 153 20.75 -0.82 7.38
N PHE A 154 20.59 -1.82 6.50
CA PHE A 154 19.49 -1.87 5.51
C PHE A 154 18.11 -2.09 6.15
N ALA A 155 18.05 -2.71 7.31
CA ALA A 155 16.79 -2.94 8.03
C ALA A 155 16.40 -1.77 8.95
N SER A 156 17.38 -1.00 9.45
CA SER A 156 17.17 0.13 10.37
C SER A 156 17.18 1.50 9.68
N SER A 157 17.92 1.66 8.58
CA SER A 157 17.72 2.78 7.66
C SER A 157 16.46 2.47 6.88
N GLY A 158 15.31 2.85 7.41
CA GLY A 158 14.03 2.75 6.73
C GLY A 158 14.18 3.35 5.34
N VAL A 159 14.43 2.49 4.34
CA VAL A 159 14.26 2.84 2.93
C VAL A 159 12.82 3.31 2.87
N GLY A 160 12.64 4.63 2.82
CA GLY A 160 11.40 5.32 3.10
C GLY A 160 10.20 4.62 2.47
N GLY A 161 9.24 4.26 3.27
CA GLY A 161 7.90 3.78 2.94
C GLY A 161 7.68 2.95 1.66
N VAL A 162 6.44 2.59 1.47
CA VAL A 162 6.01 1.80 0.29
C VAL A 162 6.30 2.51 -1.04
N ALA A 163 6.09 3.84 -1.11
CA ALA A 163 6.36 4.59 -2.33
C ALA A 163 7.85 4.62 -2.69
N ALA A 164 8.75 4.62 -1.70
CA ALA A 164 10.19 4.50 -1.96
C ALA A 164 10.59 3.10 -2.42
N ALA A 165 9.97 2.05 -1.86
CA ALA A 165 10.16 0.69 -2.35
C ALA A 165 9.72 0.56 -3.81
N CYS A 166 8.58 1.16 -4.18
CA CYS A 166 8.11 1.25 -5.57
C CYS A 166 9.09 2.04 -6.44
N ALA A 167 9.71 3.12 -5.92
CA ALA A 167 10.71 3.91 -6.62
C ALA A 167 11.94 3.09 -7.00
N VAL A 168 12.50 2.36 -6.03
CA VAL A 168 13.70 1.53 -6.27
C VAL A 168 13.42 0.46 -7.32
N LEU A 169 12.34 -0.30 -7.17
CA LEU A 169 11.97 -1.35 -8.13
C LEU A 169 11.56 -0.77 -9.49
N GLY A 170 10.84 0.36 -9.47
CA GLY A 170 10.45 1.10 -10.65
C GLY A 170 11.66 1.62 -11.43
N TRP A 171 12.73 2.04 -10.74
CA TRP A 171 13.97 2.46 -11.37
C TRP A 171 14.60 1.33 -12.17
N PHE A 172 14.75 0.14 -11.58
CA PHE A 172 15.26 -1.03 -12.28
C PHE A 172 14.38 -1.43 -13.47
N ALA A 173 13.06 -1.45 -13.27
CA ALA A 173 12.11 -1.78 -14.33
C ALA A 173 12.14 -0.75 -15.47
N ALA A 174 12.17 0.54 -15.16
CA ALA A 174 12.19 1.60 -16.15
C ALA A 174 13.50 1.63 -16.95
N VAL A 175 14.65 1.40 -16.30
CA VAL A 175 15.95 1.28 -16.99
C VAL A 175 15.97 0.06 -17.91
N ALA A 176 15.48 -1.09 -17.45
CA ALA A 176 15.48 -2.33 -18.22
C ALA A 176 14.43 -2.33 -19.34
N LEU A 177 13.18 -1.97 -19.02
CA LEU A 177 12.02 -2.12 -19.90
C LEU A 177 11.61 -0.83 -20.61
N GLY A 178 12.06 0.35 -20.14
CA GLY A 178 11.62 1.66 -20.63
C GLY A 178 10.22 2.04 -20.17
N ARG A 179 9.62 1.32 -19.21
CA ARG A 179 8.28 1.58 -18.69
C ARG A 179 8.16 1.26 -17.19
N MET A 180 7.24 1.93 -16.51
CA MET A 180 6.89 1.66 -15.12
C MET A 180 5.84 0.54 -15.07
N PRO A 181 6.04 -0.53 -14.27
CA PRO A 181 4.98 -1.52 -14.04
C PRO A 181 3.75 -0.89 -13.38
N LEU A 182 2.56 -1.17 -13.96
CA LEU A 182 1.29 -0.58 -13.50
C LEU A 182 1.04 -0.77 -12.00
N GLY A 183 1.26 -1.97 -11.48
CA GLY A 183 1.05 -2.25 -10.06
C GLY A 183 1.95 -1.44 -9.14
N LEU A 184 3.23 -1.24 -9.50
CA LEU A 184 4.15 -0.41 -8.73
C LEU A 184 3.79 1.08 -8.79
N ARG A 185 3.38 1.58 -10.00
CA ARG A 185 2.89 2.94 -10.17
C ARG A 185 1.67 3.19 -9.29
N ASN A 186 0.69 2.29 -9.31
CA ASN A 186 -0.54 2.40 -8.56
C ASN A 186 -0.28 2.39 -7.05
N LEU A 187 0.56 1.48 -6.58
CA LEU A 187 0.92 1.38 -5.17
C LEU A 187 1.68 2.62 -4.68
N GLY A 188 2.64 3.10 -5.47
CA GLY A 188 3.36 4.34 -5.16
C GLY A 188 2.45 5.57 -5.14
N ALA A 189 1.56 5.70 -6.13
CA ALA A 189 0.59 6.78 -6.20
C ALA A 189 -0.42 6.74 -5.03
N PHE A 190 -0.88 5.55 -4.61
CA PHE A 190 -1.71 5.38 -3.42
C PHE A 190 -1.01 5.93 -2.17
N GLY A 191 0.27 5.58 -1.95
CA GLY A 191 1.04 6.07 -0.81
C GLY A 191 1.21 7.60 -0.82
N LEU A 192 1.42 8.18 -2.00
CA LEU A 192 1.50 9.64 -2.18
C LEU A 192 0.16 10.33 -1.95
N GLY A 193 -0.94 9.76 -2.44
CA GLY A 193 -2.29 10.27 -2.23
C GLY A 193 -2.67 10.30 -0.76
N TYR A 194 -2.39 9.23 -0.02
CA TYR A 194 -2.60 9.20 1.43
C TYR A 194 -1.75 10.24 2.15
N THR A 195 -0.47 10.37 1.77
CA THR A 195 0.45 11.37 2.34
C THR A 195 -0.04 12.79 2.07
N ALA A 196 -0.56 13.07 0.88
CA ALA A 196 -1.15 14.36 0.55
C ALA A 196 -2.38 14.67 1.41
N GLN A 197 -3.27 13.70 1.66
CA GLN A 197 -4.40 13.84 2.58
C GLN A 197 -3.94 14.12 4.01
N ALA A 198 -2.89 13.44 4.49
CA ALA A 198 -2.34 13.66 5.82
C ALA A 198 -1.75 15.07 5.96
N TYR A 199 -1.00 15.53 4.98
CA TYR A 199 -0.47 16.89 4.98
C TYR A 199 -1.56 17.96 4.85
N ALA A 200 -2.56 17.73 4.00
CA ALA A 200 -3.72 18.63 3.89
C ALA A 200 -4.48 18.73 5.22
N TYR A 201 -4.60 17.63 5.95
CA TYR A 201 -5.18 17.63 7.29
C TYR A 201 -4.31 18.43 8.27
N VAL A 202 -3.00 18.19 8.35
CA VAL A 202 -2.08 18.89 9.26
C VAL A 202 -2.02 20.39 8.96
N LEU A 203 -1.99 20.77 7.68
CA LEU A 203 -1.89 22.17 7.22
C LEU A 203 -3.25 22.88 7.15
N LEU A 204 -4.30 22.33 7.76
CA LEU A 204 -5.62 22.99 7.89
C LEU A 204 -6.35 23.24 6.54
N LEU A 205 -5.98 22.52 5.48
CA LEU A 205 -6.66 22.61 4.18
C LEU A 205 -8.02 21.89 4.20
N THR A 206 -8.19 20.89 5.07
CA THR A 206 -9.44 20.17 5.28
C THR A 206 -9.59 19.75 6.75
N ASP A 207 -10.83 19.63 7.22
CA ASP A 207 -11.15 19.05 8.53
C ASP A 207 -11.39 17.51 8.46
N ARG A 208 -11.42 16.96 7.25
CA ARG A 208 -11.59 15.52 7.01
C ARG A 208 -10.33 14.77 7.34
N TYR A 209 -10.49 13.70 8.15
CA TYR A 209 -9.38 12.82 8.50
C TYR A 209 -8.94 11.99 7.28
N PRO A 210 -7.65 11.76 7.06
CA PRO A 210 -7.15 10.99 5.93
C PRO A 210 -7.78 9.60 5.84
N ASN A 211 -8.16 9.19 4.65
CA ASN A 211 -8.77 7.89 4.41
C ASN A 211 -7.73 6.91 3.89
N SER A 212 -7.47 5.83 4.65
CA SER A 212 -6.53 4.78 4.27
C SER A 212 -7.13 3.68 3.42
N ASP A 213 -8.40 3.79 3.02
CA ASP A 213 -9.05 2.82 2.15
C ASP A 213 -8.49 2.93 0.73
N PRO A 214 -7.87 1.87 0.19
CA PRO A 214 -7.35 1.88 -1.17
C PRO A 214 -8.43 2.21 -2.22
N GLU A 215 -9.65 1.74 -2.05
CA GLU A 215 -10.76 1.97 -2.99
C GLU A 215 -11.25 3.43 -2.96
N ALA A 216 -11.01 4.16 -1.87
CA ALA A 216 -11.40 5.55 -1.74
C ALA A 216 -10.38 6.55 -2.31
N ILE A 217 -9.11 6.16 -2.44
CA ILE A 217 -8.04 7.01 -2.97
C ILE A 217 -7.92 6.87 -4.48
N GLY A 218 -8.13 5.66 -5.01
CA GLY A 218 -8.04 5.39 -6.44
C GLY A 218 -9.17 4.45 -6.86
N ARG A 219 -10.23 5.00 -7.44
CA ARG A 219 -11.44 4.24 -7.83
C ARG A 219 -11.23 3.27 -8.98
N GLU A 220 -10.19 3.46 -9.77
CA GLU A 220 -9.91 2.71 -11.01
C GLU A 220 -8.62 1.89 -10.93
N TRP A 221 -8.32 1.31 -9.74
CA TRP A 221 -7.18 0.41 -9.65
C TRP A 221 -7.46 -0.88 -10.42
N GLU A 222 -6.77 -1.08 -11.51
CA GLU A 222 -6.83 -2.35 -12.23
C GLU A 222 -6.25 -3.49 -11.41
N LEU A 223 -7.00 -4.58 -11.31
CA LEU A 223 -6.56 -5.84 -10.72
C LEU A 223 -6.66 -6.93 -11.79
N PRO A 224 -5.54 -7.36 -12.39
CA PRO A 224 -5.55 -8.44 -13.37
C PRO A 224 -5.99 -9.77 -12.72
N PRO A 225 -6.57 -10.69 -13.50
CA PRO A 225 -6.93 -12.02 -13.01
C PRO A 225 -5.74 -12.73 -12.37
N HIS A 226 -5.93 -13.24 -11.18
CA HIS A 226 -4.90 -13.96 -10.43
C HIS A 226 -5.48 -15.22 -9.80
N THR A 227 -4.68 -16.31 -9.78
CA THR A 227 -5.09 -17.61 -9.20
C THR A 227 -5.15 -17.61 -7.67
N VAL A 228 -4.65 -16.55 -7.04
CA VAL A 228 -4.70 -16.32 -5.59
C VAL A 228 -5.45 -15.02 -5.36
N ARG A 229 -6.67 -15.11 -4.86
CA ARG A 229 -7.60 -13.99 -4.71
C ARG A 229 -7.97 -13.76 -3.26
N LEU A 230 -8.17 -12.51 -2.89
CA LEU A 230 -8.68 -12.11 -1.59
C LEU A 230 -10.21 -12.23 -1.58
N GLU A 231 -10.73 -12.85 -0.53
CA GLU A 231 -12.15 -12.84 -0.16
C GLU A 231 -12.27 -12.06 1.15
N LEU A 232 -13.06 -10.99 1.14
CA LEU A 232 -13.22 -10.09 2.29
C LEU A 232 -14.69 -10.01 2.69
N ASP A 233 -15.03 -10.64 3.81
CA ASP A 233 -16.35 -10.63 4.44
C ASP A 233 -16.22 -10.40 5.95
N ASP A 234 -15.68 -9.24 6.33
CA ASP A 234 -15.47 -8.85 7.73
C ASP A 234 -16.33 -7.64 8.09
N ASP A 235 -17.07 -7.72 9.21
CA ASP A 235 -17.99 -6.67 9.67
C ASP A 235 -17.31 -5.52 10.43
N GLY A 236 -16.01 -5.60 10.63
CA GLY A 236 -15.21 -4.61 11.34
C GLY A 236 -15.38 -4.63 12.87
N ARG A 237 -16.24 -5.50 13.44
CA ARG A 237 -16.41 -5.61 14.89
C ARG A 237 -15.24 -6.32 15.54
N ARG A 238 -14.79 -5.82 16.70
CA ARG A 238 -13.67 -6.38 17.44
C ARG A 238 -14.04 -6.49 18.92
N SER A 239 -13.91 -7.69 19.49
CA SER A 239 -14.02 -7.87 20.94
C SER A 239 -12.84 -7.21 21.63
N ARG A 240 -13.12 -6.28 22.57
CA ARG A 240 -12.08 -5.56 23.32
C ARG A 240 -11.18 -6.51 24.10
N LEU A 241 -11.74 -7.54 24.72
CA LEU A 241 -10.98 -8.52 25.48
C LEU A 241 -10.07 -9.34 24.57
N THR A 242 -10.59 -9.82 23.45
CA THR A 242 -9.79 -10.56 22.45
C THR A 242 -8.72 -9.65 21.83
N ALA A 243 -9.02 -8.38 21.56
CA ALA A 243 -8.06 -7.42 21.06
C ALA A 243 -6.92 -7.19 22.07
N PHE A 244 -7.23 -7.05 23.36
CA PHE A 244 -6.23 -6.85 24.40
C PHE A 244 -5.27 -8.04 24.53
N PHE A 245 -5.80 -9.27 24.57
CA PHE A 245 -4.99 -10.48 24.74
C PHE A 245 -4.52 -11.11 23.40
N ARG A 246 -4.70 -10.43 22.27
CA ARG A 246 -4.51 -10.99 20.93
C ARG A 246 -3.11 -11.58 20.70
N LEU A 247 -2.07 -10.89 21.13
CA LEU A 247 -0.70 -11.38 20.99
C LEU A 247 -0.45 -12.63 21.84
N LEU A 248 -1.01 -12.69 23.03
CA LEU A 248 -0.95 -13.89 23.89
C LEU A 248 -1.69 -15.06 23.25
N LEU A 249 -2.88 -14.80 22.70
CA LEU A 249 -3.67 -15.79 21.97
C LEU A 249 -2.98 -16.27 20.68
N ALA A 250 -2.10 -15.46 20.09
CA ALA A 250 -1.35 -15.83 18.90
C ALA A 250 -0.13 -16.74 19.18
N ILE A 251 0.34 -16.86 20.43
CA ILE A 251 1.52 -17.67 20.76
C ILE A 251 1.43 -19.11 20.22
N PRO A 252 0.34 -19.88 20.45
CA PRO A 252 0.25 -21.25 19.93
C PRO A 252 0.26 -21.27 18.40
N HIS A 253 -0.27 -20.24 17.75
CA HIS A 253 -0.22 -20.12 16.30
C HIS A 253 1.19 -19.83 15.78
N PHE A 254 2.00 -19.04 16.49
CA PHE A 254 3.39 -18.80 16.09
C PHE A 254 4.23 -20.11 16.18
N VAL A 255 4.03 -20.91 17.23
CA VAL A 255 4.68 -22.21 17.35
C VAL A 255 4.24 -23.13 16.21
N TRP A 256 2.93 -23.21 15.96
CA TRP A 256 2.40 -24.04 14.88
C TRP A 256 2.87 -23.56 13.50
N LEU A 257 2.87 -22.25 13.25
CA LEU A 257 3.38 -21.68 12.01
C LEU A 257 4.86 -22.04 11.79
N ALA A 258 5.68 -21.96 12.82
CA ALA A 258 7.10 -22.32 12.73
C ALA A 258 7.28 -23.80 12.33
N LEU A 259 6.55 -24.73 12.97
CA LEU A 259 6.58 -26.14 12.63
C LEU A 259 6.05 -26.41 11.21
N TRP A 260 4.92 -25.80 10.86
CA TRP A 260 4.35 -25.97 9.52
C TRP A 260 5.22 -25.33 8.42
N SER A 261 5.93 -24.22 8.73
CA SER A 261 6.88 -23.59 7.79
C SER A 261 8.01 -24.51 7.38
N VAL A 262 8.53 -25.33 8.30
CA VAL A 262 9.55 -26.34 7.97
C VAL A 262 8.98 -27.39 7.02
N ALA A 263 7.78 -27.90 7.29
CA ALA A 263 7.13 -28.88 6.42
C ALA A 263 6.78 -28.26 5.05
N ALA A 264 6.31 -27.02 5.02
CA ALA A 264 6.00 -26.28 3.78
C ALA A 264 7.26 -26.01 2.95
N PHE A 265 8.39 -25.70 3.58
CA PHE A 265 9.66 -25.53 2.89
C PHE A 265 10.13 -26.84 2.24
N LEU A 266 10.08 -27.97 2.95
CA LEU A 266 10.43 -29.27 2.38
C LEU A 266 9.48 -29.69 1.26
N ALA A 267 8.17 -29.44 1.43
CA ALA A 267 7.17 -29.67 0.39
C ALA A 267 7.40 -28.78 -0.84
N ALA A 268 7.82 -27.52 -0.66
CA ALA A 268 8.14 -26.61 -1.76
C ALA A 268 9.37 -27.09 -2.54
N ILE A 269 10.41 -27.61 -1.86
CA ILE A 269 11.58 -28.22 -2.53
C ILE A 269 11.12 -29.43 -3.37
N ALA A 270 10.32 -30.32 -2.81
CA ALA A 270 9.79 -31.47 -3.56
C ALA A 270 8.95 -31.00 -4.77
N ASN A 271 8.09 -29.99 -4.56
CA ASN A 271 7.24 -29.41 -5.58
C ASN A 271 8.05 -28.71 -6.70
N PHE A 272 9.20 -28.10 -6.34
CA PHE A 272 10.12 -27.51 -7.31
C PHE A 272 10.59 -28.53 -8.35
N PHE A 273 11.08 -29.69 -7.91
CA PHE A 273 11.51 -30.74 -8.83
C PHE A 273 10.33 -31.32 -9.64
N VAL A 274 9.19 -31.53 -8.99
CA VAL A 274 7.97 -32.00 -9.68
C VAL A 274 7.52 -31.02 -10.75
N ALA A 275 7.45 -29.73 -10.44
CA ALA A 275 7.05 -28.69 -11.37
C ALA A 275 8.06 -28.52 -12.51
N LEU A 276 9.36 -28.63 -12.23
CA LEU A 276 10.41 -28.54 -13.24
C LEU A 276 10.32 -29.70 -14.26
N ILE A 277 10.05 -30.94 -13.78
CA ILE A 277 9.95 -32.14 -14.61
C ILE A 277 8.60 -32.20 -15.35
N ARG A 278 7.49 -32.05 -14.62
CA ARG A 278 6.13 -32.22 -15.15
C ARG A 278 5.53 -30.95 -15.76
N GLY A 279 6.10 -29.78 -15.47
CA GLY A 279 5.53 -28.47 -15.83
C GLY A 279 4.24 -28.12 -15.07
N ARG A 280 3.97 -28.80 -13.93
CA ARG A 280 2.78 -28.60 -13.08
C ARG A 280 3.07 -29.14 -11.68
N SER A 281 2.54 -28.48 -10.66
CA SER A 281 2.56 -28.96 -9.29
C SER A 281 1.75 -30.27 -9.16
N ALA A 282 2.20 -31.17 -8.26
CA ALA A 282 1.39 -32.33 -7.89
C ALA A 282 0.22 -31.90 -6.99
N ASP A 283 -1.00 -32.41 -7.26
CA ASP A 283 -2.20 -32.02 -6.55
C ASP A 283 -2.12 -32.14 -5.01
N PRO A 284 -1.48 -33.18 -4.40
CA PRO A 284 -1.31 -33.23 -2.95
C PRO A 284 -0.39 -32.13 -2.40
N LEU A 285 0.74 -31.87 -3.08
CA LEU A 285 1.68 -30.83 -2.67
C LEU A 285 1.06 -29.44 -2.84
N HIS A 286 0.36 -29.21 -3.94
CA HIS A 286 -0.36 -27.95 -4.17
C HIS A 286 -1.39 -27.69 -3.07
N ARG A 287 -2.25 -28.67 -2.75
CA ARG A 287 -3.27 -28.52 -1.69
C ARG A 287 -2.63 -28.25 -0.31
N PHE A 288 -1.55 -28.93 0.02
CA PHE A 288 -0.81 -28.74 1.27
C PHE A 288 -0.22 -27.32 1.35
N LEU A 289 0.46 -26.86 0.30
CA LEU A 289 1.07 -25.54 0.24
C LEU A 289 0.01 -24.41 0.17
N ALA A 290 -1.09 -24.62 -0.55
CA ALA A 290 -2.22 -23.69 -0.57
C ALA A 290 -2.87 -23.52 0.82
N ALA A 291 -3.04 -24.62 1.56
CA ALA A 291 -3.52 -24.57 2.94
C ALA A 291 -2.55 -23.81 3.87
N TYR A 292 -1.25 -23.99 3.69
CA TYR A 292 -0.24 -23.20 4.42
C TYR A 292 -0.32 -21.72 4.10
N VAL A 293 -0.42 -21.32 2.81
CA VAL A 293 -0.54 -19.91 2.39
C VAL A 293 -1.80 -19.28 3.00
N ARG A 294 -2.91 -20.01 2.98
CA ARG A 294 -4.18 -19.57 3.58
C ARG A 294 -4.05 -19.41 5.09
N TYR A 295 -3.48 -20.38 5.77
CA TYR A 295 -3.24 -20.30 7.22
C TYR A 295 -2.36 -19.11 7.60
N TYR A 296 -1.28 -18.87 6.86
CA TYR A 296 -0.41 -17.71 7.05
C TYR A 296 -1.19 -16.38 6.90
N ALA A 297 -2.05 -16.29 5.89
CA ALA A 297 -2.89 -15.12 5.67
C ALA A 297 -3.91 -14.91 6.82
N HIS A 298 -4.57 -15.98 7.28
CA HIS A 298 -5.52 -15.93 8.40
C HIS A 298 -4.82 -15.47 9.69
N LEU A 299 -3.65 -16.04 10.00
CA LEU A 299 -2.90 -15.65 11.18
C LEU A 299 -2.44 -14.19 11.08
N THR A 300 -1.94 -13.76 9.91
CA THR A 300 -1.54 -12.36 9.69
C THR A 300 -2.73 -11.42 9.88
N ALA A 301 -3.88 -11.73 9.27
CA ALA A 301 -5.11 -10.94 9.41
C ALA A 301 -5.61 -10.92 10.86
N PHE A 302 -5.49 -12.03 11.59
CA PHE A 302 -5.82 -12.09 13.01
C PHE A 302 -4.89 -11.20 13.83
N VAL A 303 -3.58 -11.38 13.75
CA VAL A 303 -2.59 -10.64 14.55
C VAL A 303 -2.68 -9.13 14.33
N THR A 304 -2.90 -8.71 13.08
CA THR A 304 -2.99 -7.29 12.70
C THR A 304 -4.39 -6.69 12.84
N LEU A 305 -5.35 -7.39 13.46
CA LEU A 305 -6.75 -6.95 13.64
C LEU A 305 -7.54 -6.73 12.34
N VAL A 306 -7.02 -7.15 11.20
CA VAL A 306 -7.74 -7.10 9.92
C VAL A 306 -8.94 -8.05 9.94
N ALA A 307 -8.81 -9.20 10.63
CA ALA A 307 -9.92 -10.11 10.93
C ALA A 307 -10.10 -10.32 12.45
N ASN A 308 -11.31 -10.68 12.89
CA ASN A 308 -11.62 -10.87 14.30
C ASN A 308 -11.52 -12.31 14.81
N PRO A 309 -12.07 -13.35 14.13
CA PRO A 309 -12.12 -14.69 14.66
C PRO A 309 -10.72 -15.28 14.93
N PHE A 310 -10.67 -16.20 15.90
CA PHE A 310 -9.49 -17.02 16.14
C PHE A 310 -9.32 -17.97 14.94
N PRO A 311 -8.15 -17.96 14.24
CA PRO A 311 -7.99 -18.78 13.05
C PRO A 311 -7.89 -20.27 13.36
N GLY A 312 -8.41 -21.10 12.48
CA GLY A 312 -8.21 -22.56 12.57
C GLY A 312 -6.78 -22.94 12.20
N PHE A 313 -6.25 -24.02 12.79
CA PHE A 313 -4.87 -24.46 12.56
C PHE A 313 -4.63 -25.15 11.19
N ALA A 314 -5.68 -25.43 10.43
CA ALA A 314 -5.60 -26.18 9.16
C ALA A 314 -5.59 -25.29 7.90
N GLY A 315 -5.78 -23.97 8.02
CA GLY A 315 -5.94 -23.09 6.85
C GLY A 315 -7.17 -23.46 6.00
N SER A 316 -8.28 -23.83 6.68
CA SER A 316 -9.54 -24.17 6.02
C SER A 316 -10.21 -22.90 5.47
N PRO A 317 -10.93 -22.95 4.33
CA PRO A 317 -11.65 -21.81 3.79
C PRO A 317 -12.80 -21.35 4.69
N GLY A 318 -13.29 -20.13 4.48
CA GLY A 318 -14.41 -19.55 5.22
C GLY A 318 -14.02 -18.60 6.36
N PHE A 319 -12.79 -18.14 6.39
CA PHE A 319 -12.34 -17.08 7.30
C PHE A 319 -12.74 -15.70 6.74
N PRO A 320 -13.09 -14.70 7.58
CA PRO A 320 -13.58 -13.39 7.08
C PRO A 320 -12.61 -12.61 6.18
N VAL A 321 -11.33 -12.90 6.27
CA VAL A 321 -10.31 -12.43 5.35
C VAL A 321 -9.61 -13.66 4.80
N ASP A 322 -10.16 -14.23 3.75
CA ASP A 322 -9.72 -15.50 3.20
C ASP A 322 -8.96 -15.33 1.87
N ILE A 323 -8.26 -16.37 1.51
CA ILE A 323 -7.48 -16.45 0.28
C ILE A 323 -7.96 -17.65 -0.53
N ALA A 324 -8.71 -17.38 -1.59
CA ALA A 324 -9.05 -18.38 -2.59
C ALA A 324 -7.81 -18.72 -3.42
N VAL A 325 -7.52 -20.01 -3.55
CA VAL A 325 -6.40 -20.53 -4.36
C VAL A 325 -6.98 -21.49 -5.38
N ASP A 326 -6.77 -21.20 -6.67
CA ASP A 326 -7.25 -22.02 -7.76
C ASP A 326 -6.48 -23.35 -7.85
N PRO A 327 -7.05 -24.37 -8.52
CA PRO A 327 -6.37 -25.63 -8.80
C PRO A 327 -5.02 -25.41 -9.52
N PRO A 328 -4.08 -26.37 -9.43
CA PRO A 328 -2.75 -26.20 -10.03
C PRO A 328 -2.84 -26.09 -11.54
N GLU A 329 -2.27 -25.01 -12.08
CA GLU A 329 -2.12 -24.76 -13.51
C GLU A 329 -0.76 -25.24 -14.05
N ARG A 330 -0.61 -25.23 -15.38
CA ARG A 330 0.71 -25.42 -16.00
C ARG A 330 1.62 -24.26 -15.63
N GLN A 331 2.84 -24.59 -15.20
CA GLN A 331 3.87 -23.62 -14.84
C GLN A 331 5.01 -23.60 -15.86
N ASN A 332 5.51 -22.40 -16.13
CA ASN A 332 6.67 -22.23 -17.00
C ASN A 332 7.93 -22.72 -16.26
N ARG A 333 8.64 -23.70 -16.86
CA ARG A 333 9.85 -24.30 -16.29
C ARG A 333 10.96 -23.29 -16.07
N TRP A 334 11.11 -22.29 -16.94
CA TRP A 334 12.11 -21.25 -16.80
C TRP A 334 11.77 -20.31 -15.64
N ILE A 335 10.51 -19.93 -15.51
CA ILE A 335 10.05 -19.16 -14.34
C ILE A 335 10.29 -19.97 -13.07
N THR A 336 9.99 -21.26 -13.06
CA THR A 336 10.25 -22.13 -11.90
C THR A 336 11.73 -22.19 -11.55
N LEU A 337 12.61 -22.34 -12.55
CA LEU A 337 14.07 -22.43 -12.35
C LEU A 337 14.65 -21.14 -11.76
N PHE A 338 14.26 -19.99 -12.32
CA PHE A 338 14.78 -18.67 -11.90
C PHE A 338 13.93 -17.98 -10.81
N ARG A 339 12.97 -18.67 -10.26
CA ARG A 339 11.99 -18.14 -9.31
C ARG A 339 12.63 -17.45 -8.10
N GLY A 340 13.76 -17.97 -7.60
CA GLY A 340 14.50 -17.37 -6.50
C GLY A 340 14.89 -15.91 -6.78
N PHE A 341 15.39 -15.63 -7.96
CA PHE A 341 15.76 -14.27 -8.38
C PHE A 341 14.52 -13.43 -8.70
N LEU A 342 13.53 -14.03 -9.37
CA LEU A 342 12.30 -13.33 -9.74
C LEU A 342 11.45 -12.93 -8.53
N ALA A 343 11.56 -13.64 -7.41
CA ALA A 343 10.83 -13.31 -6.18
C ALA A 343 11.44 -12.15 -5.40
N ILE A 344 12.71 -11.76 -5.64
CA ILE A 344 13.38 -10.69 -4.89
C ILE A 344 12.57 -9.38 -4.88
N PRO A 345 12.09 -8.85 -6.02
CA PRO A 345 11.29 -7.63 -6.01
C PRO A 345 9.97 -7.78 -5.24
N ALA A 346 9.33 -8.96 -5.31
CA ALA A 346 8.10 -9.23 -4.55
C ALA A 346 8.37 -9.21 -3.05
N PHE A 347 9.45 -9.82 -2.58
CA PHE A 347 9.84 -9.77 -1.17
C PHE A 347 10.18 -8.37 -0.69
N PHE A 348 10.74 -7.53 -1.57
CA PHE A 348 11.03 -6.14 -1.23
C PHE A 348 9.74 -5.34 -0.94
N ILE A 349 8.70 -5.49 -1.77
CA ILE A 349 7.38 -4.89 -1.50
C ILE A 349 6.72 -5.55 -0.28
N THR A 350 6.82 -6.88 -0.14
CA THR A 350 6.31 -7.60 1.04
C THR A 350 6.91 -7.04 2.33
N GLY A 351 8.23 -6.77 2.35
CA GLY A 351 8.91 -6.14 3.48
C GLY A 351 8.34 -4.75 3.82
N ALA A 352 8.15 -3.89 2.81
CA ALA A 352 7.54 -2.58 3.01
C ALA A 352 6.10 -2.68 3.55
N LEU A 353 5.28 -3.58 2.98
CA LEU A 353 3.90 -3.82 3.43
C LEU A 353 3.83 -4.47 4.83
N SER A 354 4.86 -5.21 5.26
CA SER A 354 4.93 -5.73 6.63
C SER A 354 5.01 -4.62 7.67
N VAL A 355 5.75 -3.54 7.38
CA VAL A 355 5.79 -2.35 8.25
C VAL A 355 4.42 -1.65 8.28
N VAL A 356 3.74 -1.57 7.14
CA VAL A 356 2.36 -1.03 7.07
C VAL A 356 1.42 -1.89 7.95
N LEU A 357 1.49 -3.22 7.85
CA LEU A 357 0.69 -4.14 8.67
C LEU A 357 0.96 -3.98 10.16
N LEU A 358 2.22 -3.76 10.56
CA LEU A 358 2.59 -3.51 11.94
C LEU A 358 1.93 -2.22 12.47
N VAL A 359 1.98 -1.14 11.68
CA VAL A 359 1.33 0.13 12.05
C VAL A 359 -0.19 -0.02 12.06
N ILE A 360 -0.77 -0.73 11.09
CA ILE A 360 -2.22 -1.03 11.07
C ILE A 360 -2.62 -1.81 12.33
N GLY A 361 -1.87 -2.84 12.71
CA GLY A 361 -2.13 -3.62 13.91
C GLY A 361 -2.05 -2.76 15.17
N PHE A 362 -1.04 -1.90 15.29
CA PHE A 362 -0.87 -0.98 16.40
C PHE A 362 -2.04 0.02 16.51
N LEU A 363 -2.34 0.74 15.42
CA LEU A 363 -3.44 1.70 15.38
C LEU A 363 -4.81 1.03 15.55
N GLY A 364 -4.99 -0.14 14.93
CA GLY A 364 -6.19 -0.96 15.05
C GLY A 364 -6.42 -1.46 16.47
N TRP A 365 -5.35 -1.77 17.20
CA TRP A 365 -5.43 -2.19 18.59
C TRP A 365 -6.03 -1.08 19.48
N PHE A 366 -5.53 0.17 19.36
CA PHE A 366 -6.10 1.30 20.08
C PHE A 366 -7.56 1.57 19.67
N ALA A 367 -7.84 1.55 18.36
CA ALA A 367 -9.19 1.76 17.85
C ALA A 367 -10.15 0.67 18.36
N ALA A 368 -9.75 -0.61 18.35
CA ALA A 368 -10.55 -1.72 18.86
C ALA A 368 -10.81 -1.63 20.36
N LEU A 369 -9.81 -1.25 21.16
CA LEU A 369 -10.00 -1.05 22.62
C LEU A 369 -10.94 0.12 22.93
N ALA A 370 -10.81 1.23 22.21
CA ALA A 370 -11.62 2.41 22.44
C ALA A 370 -13.06 2.21 21.93
N THR A 371 -13.23 1.75 20.70
CA THR A 371 -14.53 1.75 19.99
C THR A 371 -15.17 0.37 19.84
N GLY A 372 -14.42 -0.73 20.03
CA GLY A 372 -14.86 -2.09 19.72
C GLY A 372 -14.91 -2.36 18.21
N ARG A 373 -14.29 -1.51 17.38
CA ARG A 373 -14.34 -1.62 15.92
C ARG A 373 -12.98 -1.34 15.30
N MET A 374 -12.71 -2.00 14.18
CA MET A 374 -11.60 -1.69 13.27
C MET A 374 -12.06 -0.66 12.23
N PRO A 375 -11.35 0.47 12.08
CA PRO A 375 -11.66 1.44 11.02
C PRO A 375 -11.60 0.79 9.63
N THR A 376 -12.61 1.03 8.80
CA THR A 376 -12.73 0.38 7.47
C THR A 376 -11.50 0.61 6.60
N GLY A 377 -10.97 1.85 6.58
CA GLY A 377 -9.78 2.15 5.80
C GLY A 377 -8.55 1.34 6.24
N LEU A 378 -8.30 1.21 7.55
CA LEU A 378 -7.20 0.38 8.06
C LEU A 378 -7.42 -1.11 7.75
N ARG A 379 -8.68 -1.61 7.90
CA ARG A 379 -9.03 -2.98 7.55
C ARG A 379 -8.76 -3.27 6.07
N ASN A 380 -9.24 -2.42 5.19
CA ASN A 380 -9.12 -2.58 3.75
C ASN A 380 -7.65 -2.52 3.29
N LEU A 381 -6.88 -1.56 3.82
CA LEU A 381 -5.44 -1.48 3.56
C LEU A 381 -4.70 -2.73 4.08
N GLY A 382 -5.07 -3.22 5.26
CA GLY A 382 -4.52 -4.46 5.81
C GLY A 382 -4.89 -5.69 4.97
N ALA A 383 -6.13 -5.78 4.49
CA ALA A 383 -6.58 -6.86 3.62
C ALA A 383 -5.82 -6.88 2.28
N PHE A 384 -5.57 -5.70 1.68
CA PHE A 384 -4.69 -5.57 0.53
C PHE A 384 -3.27 -6.10 0.81
N ALA A 385 -2.67 -5.69 1.94
CA ALA A 385 -1.34 -6.14 2.30
C ALA A 385 -1.30 -7.67 2.53
N VAL A 386 -2.31 -8.25 3.20
CA VAL A 386 -2.45 -9.71 3.38
C VAL A 386 -2.58 -10.42 2.02
N ARG A 387 -3.35 -9.88 1.08
CA ARG A 387 -3.44 -10.42 -0.28
C ARG A 387 -2.07 -10.47 -0.96
N TYR A 388 -1.33 -9.36 -0.92
CA TYR A 388 0.00 -9.30 -1.55
C TYR A 388 0.97 -10.30 -0.93
N HIS A 389 0.98 -10.44 0.40
CA HIS A 389 1.76 -11.44 1.11
C HIS A 389 1.39 -12.87 0.71
N ALA A 390 0.08 -13.15 0.60
CA ALA A 390 -0.39 -14.46 0.16
C ALA A 390 0.03 -14.78 -1.27
N GLN A 391 -0.08 -13.81 -2.19
CA GLN A 391 0.38 -13.95 -3.58
C GLN A 391 1.89 -14.17 -3.65
N THR A 392 2.68 -13.44 -2.87
CA THR A 392 4.15 -13.62 -2.81
C THR A 392 4.52 -15.00 -2.27
N ASN A 393 3.89 -15.44 -1.19
CA ASN A 393 4.12 -16.76 -0.62
C ASN A 393 3.69 -17.89 -1.58
N ALA A 394 2.55 -17.74 -2.24
CA ALA A 394 2.07 -18.70 -3.23
C ALA A 394 3.01 -18.79 -4.45
N TYR A 395 3.52 -17.64 -4.91
CA TYR A 395 4.54 -17.59 -5.95
C TYR A 395 5.83 -18.27 -5.48
N TRP A 396 6.35 -17.93 -4.31
CA TRP A 396 7.58 -18.49 -3.76
C TRP A 396 7.50 -20.01 -3.54
N LEU A 397 6.38 -20.49 -2.99
CA LEU A 397 6.15 -21.91 -2.68
C LEU A 397 5.69 -22.75 -3.90
N ILE A 398 5.72 -22.18 -5.11
CA ILE A 398 5.39 -22.87 -6.36
C ILE A 398 3.92 -23.36 -6.39
N VAL A 399 3.03 -22.63 -5.73
CA VAL A 399 1.59 -22.84 -5.82
C VAL A 399 1.06 -22.25 -7.14
N THR A 400 1.61 -21.10 -7.56
CA THR A 400 1.28 -20.43 -8.84
C THR A 400 2.55 -19.91 -9.52
N ASP A 401 2.53 -19.71 -10.84
CA ASP A 401 3.54 -18.96 -11.58
C ASP A 401 3.12 -17.51 -11.87
N ARG A 402 1.92 -17.11 -11.46
CA ARG A 402 1.45 -15.72 -11.54
C ARG A 402 2.22 -14.85 -10.56
N TYR A 403 2.84 -13.78 -11.08
CA TYR A 403 3.60 -12.83 -10.25
C TYR A 403 2.67 -11.98 -9.39
N PRO A 404 3.00 -11.69 -8.11
CA PRO A 404 2.17 -10.87 -7.22
C PRO A 404 1.86 -9.51 -7.81
N HIS A 405 0.61 -9.09 -7.72
CA HIS A 405 0.17 -7.81 -8.28
C HIS A 405 0.06 -6.73 -7.21
N ALA A 406 0.82 -5.64 -7.40
CA ALA A 406 0.99 -4.61 -6.38
C ALA A 406 -0.09 -3.51 -6.40
N SER A 407 -1.02 -3.46 -7.37
CA SER A 407 -2.13 -2.48 -7.30
C SER A 407 -2.96 -2.65 -6.03
N PRO A 408 -3.32 -1.57 -5.34
CA PRO A 408 -4.01 -1.63 -4.05
C PRO A 408 -5.54 -1.88 -4.16
N ALA A 409 -6.02 -2.46 -5.27
CA ALA A 409 -7.41 -2.89 -5.44
C ALA A 409 -7.73 -4.09 -4.55
N LEU A 410 -8.92 -4.15 -3.99
CA LEU A 410 -9.40 -5.28 -3.19
C LEU A 410 -10.19 -6.29 -4.00
N ARG A 411 -10.89 -5.82 -5.01
CA ARG A 411 -11.75 -6.61 -5.89
C ARG A 411 -11.39 -6.36 -7.35
N PRO A 412 -11.55 -7.35 -8.24
CA PRO A 412 -11.53 -7.06 -9.66
C PRO A 412 -12.65 -6.06 -10.00
N PRO A 413 -12.46 -5.23 -11.05
CA PRO A 413 -13.53 -4.37 -11.53
C PRO A 413 -14.77 -5.24 -11.80
N PRO A 414 -16.00 -4.72 -11.58
CA PRO A 414 -17.22 -5.44 -11.93
C PRO A 414 -17.12 -5.84 -13.41
N GLU A 415 -17.49 -7.09 -13.70
CA GLU A 415 -17.63 -7.50 -15.11
C GLU A 415 -18.56 -6.50 -15.80
N PRO A 416 -18.20 -5.99 -16.99
CA PRO A 416 -19.10 -5.13 -17.73
C PRO A 416 -20.45 -5.87 -17.83
N GLU A 417 -21.52 -5.21 -17.39
CA GLU A 417 -22.86 -5.77 -17.57
C GLU A 417 -22.95 -6.22 -19.03
N PRO A 418 -23.36 -7.46 -19.31
CA PRO A 418 -23.56 -7.91 -20.68
C PRO A 418 -24.38 -6.84 -21.37
N ALA A 419 -23.83 -6.27 -22.46
CA ALA A 419 -24.54 -5.25 -23.22
C ALA A 419 -25.97 -5.75 -23.40
N TYR A 420 -26.92 -5.00 -22.84
CA TYR A 420 -28.34 -5.34 -22.93
C TYR A 420 -28.59 -5.54 -24.41
N ALA A 421 -28.71 -6.81 -24.84
CA ALA A 421 -29.08 -7.13 -26.19
C ALA A 421 -30.50 -6.58 -26.35
N ASP A 422 -30.64 -5.52 -27.12
CA ASP A 422 -31.93 -4.96 -27.43
C ASP A 422 -32.74 -6.10 -28.04
N PRO A 423 -33.85 -6.58 -27.40
CA PRO A 423 -34.62 -7.68 -27.91
C PRO A 423 -35.28 -7.35 -29.27
N PHE A 424 -35.15 -6.12 -29.76
CA PHE A 424 -35.61 -5.63 -31.04
C PHE A 424 -34.50 -5.44 -32.08
N GLU A 425 -33.19 -5.69 -31.73
CA GLU A 425 -32.13 -5.64 -32.74
C GLU A 425 -32.22 -6.85 -33.66
N PRO A 426 -32.43 -6.67 -34.99
CA PRO A 426 -32.54 -7.78 -35.93
C PRO A 426 -31.21 -8.55 -35.96
N ALA A 427 -31.29 -9.88 -35.87
CA ALA A 427 -30.14 -10.76 -35.97
C ALA A 427 -29.31 -10.43 -37.22
N PRO A 428 -27.96 -10.38 -37.12
CA PRO A 428 -27.09 -10.09 -38.26
C PRO A 428 -27.39 -11.16 -39.35
N GLU A 429 -27.77 -10.69 -40.54
CA GLU A 429 -27.96 -11.56 -41.69
C GLU A 429 -26.67 -12.35 -41.96
N ALA A 430 -26.78 -13.66 -41.93
CA ALA A 430 -25.71 -14.56 -42.28
C ALA A 430 -25.39 -14.40 -43.77
N VAL A 431 -24.19 -13.86 -44.09
CA VAL A 431 -23.61 -13.85 -45.46
C VAL A 431 -22.77 -15.10 -45.67
#